data_a7b92c1edb45324daf3e4b1474999627
#
_entry.id   a7b92c1edb45324daf3e4b1474999627
#
_cell.length_a   1.000
_cell.length_b   1.000
_cell.length_c   1.000
_cell.angle_alpha   90.00
_cell.angle_beta   90.00
_cell.angle_gamma   90.00
#
_symmetry.space_group_name_H-M   'P 1'
#
loop_
_entity.id
_entity.type
_entity.pdbx_description
1 polymer ?
#
loop_
_entity_poly.entity_id
_entity_poly.type
_entity_poly.pdbx_seq_one_letter_code
_entity_poly.pdbx_strand_id
1 'polypeptide(L)'
;QHAVDKGFHELILTGVNTCQYFDNGRTLYDVVRAVAAIKGDFRIRLSSTEPKMDNIELLKVIADPANKVCRFLHLSMQHASDNILKKMNRHYSFAQYADFVSKARELIPDIHIGTDIIAGFPTESEEDFELCCERTRSLNFANGHIFSYSKRDDPPAASMTGQIPSDII
;
A
#
# COMPACT_ATOMS: atom_id res chain seq x y z
N GLN A 1 15.67 20.22 5.17
CA GLN A 1 16.66 21.11 4.52
C GLN A 1 18.05 20.47 4.46
N HIS A 2 18.62 19.98 5.58
CA HIS A 2 19.99 19.41 5.61
C HIS A 2 20.26 18.32 4.55
N ALA A 3 19.31 17.41 4.30
CA ALA A 3 19.48 16.38 3.28
C ALA A 3 19.52 16.99 1.86
N VAL A 4 18.65 17.97 1.59
CA VAL A 4 18.62 18.67 0.29
C VAL A 4 19.93 19.47 0.07
N ASP A 5 20.41 20.14 1.10
CA ASP A 5 21.68 20.88 1.03
C ASP A 5 22.90 19.97 0.81
N LYS A 6 22.79 18.69 1.19
CA LYS A 6 23.78 17.64 0.90
C LYS A 6 23.63 17.01 -0.49
N GLY A 7 22.70 17.48 -1.30
CA GLY A 7 22.49 17.00 -2.66
C GLY A 7 21.65 15.74 -2.79
N PHE A 8 20.87 15.37 -1.79
CA PHE A 8 19.89 14.28 -1.94
C PHE A 8 18.70 14.75 -2.77
N HIS A 9 18.39 14.04 -3.85
CA HIS A 9 17.29 14.35 -4.78
C HIS A 9 16.01 13.57 -4.52
N GLU A 10 15.99 12.66 -3.56
CA GLU A 10 14.78 11.95 -3.15
C GLU A 10 14.71 11.84 -1.63
N LEU A 11 13.58 12.24 -1.06
CA LEU A 11 13.28 12.13 0.36
C LEU A 11 12.16 11.11 0.55
N ILE A 12 12.42 10.03 1.26
CA ILE A 12 11.43 8.99 1.52
C ILE A 12 10.79 9.25 2.89
N LEU A 13 9.48 9.50 2.89
CA LEU A 13 8.68 9.56 4.12
C LEU A 13 8.21 8.15 4.47
N THR A 14 8.65 7.64 5.59
CA THR A 14 8.38 6.27 6.03
C THR A 14 7.87 6.22 7.46
N GLY A 15 7.15 5.16 7.79
CA GLY A 15 6.61 4.85 9.11
C GLY A 15 5.83 3.54 9.08
N VAL A 16 5.43 3.04 10.25
CA VAL A 16 4.68 1.78 10.37
C VAL A 16 3.29 1.92 9.73
N ASN A 17 2.63 3.05 9.93
CA ASN A 17 1.35 3.40 9.29
C ASN A 17 1.34 4.90 9.02
N THR A 18 1.95 5.29 7.91
CA THR A 18 2.11 6.71 7.55
C THR A 18 0.78 7.42 7.33
N CYS A 19 -0.24 6.73 6.82
CA CYS A 19 -1.56 7.31 6.59
C CYS A 19 -2.33 7.65 7.87
N GLN A 20 -1.94 7.07 9.01
CA GLN A 20 -2.53 7.37 10.33
C GLN A 20 -1.74 8.41 11.12
N TYR A 21 -0.69 8.98 10.52
CA TYR A 21 0.08 10.01 11.21
C TYR A 21 -0.81 11.17 11.64
N PHE A 22 -0.76 11.48 12.94
CA PHE A 22 -1.46 12.59 13.54
C PHE A 22 -0.67 13.12 14.73
N ASP A 23 -0.29 14.37 14.69
CA ASP A 23 0.41 15.05 15.78
C ASP A 23 -0.06 16.50 15.88
N ASN A 24 -0.57 16.91 17.04
CA ASN A 24 -1.03 18.27 17.31
C ASN A 24 -1.93 18.85 16.19
N GLY A 25 -2.88 18.08 15.69
CA GLY A 25 -3.79 18.48 14.61
C GLY A 25 -3.18 18.38 13.20
N ARG A 26 -1.93 17.94 13.06
CA ARG A 26 -1.23 17.80 11.78
C ARG A 26 -1.30 16.36 11.28
N THR A 27 -1.57 16.23 10.00
CA THR A 27 -1.67 14.96 9.29
C THR A 27 -0.44 14.72 8.42
N LEU A 28 -0.34 13.55 7.78
CA LEU A 28 0.69 13.27 6.77
C LEU A 28 0.72 14.34 5.67
N TYR A 29 -0.43 14.88 5.30
CA TYR A 29 -0.54 15.89 4.23
C TYR A 29 0.12 17.21 4.61
N ASP A 30 0.02 17.61 5.87
CA ASP A 30 0.68 18.80 6.38
C ASP A 30 2.20 18.59 6.39
N VAL A 31 2.68 17.39 6.72
CA VAL A 31 4.09 17.02 6.63
C VAL A 31 4.57 17.08 5.19
N VAL A 32 3.82 16.49 4.24
CA VAL A 32 4.17 16.51 2.80
C VAL A 32 4.28 17.95 2.31
N ARG A 33 3.27 18.80 2.58
CA ARG A 33 3.28 20.23 2.19
C ARG A 33 4.46 20.98 2.81
N ALA A 34 4.74 20.75 4.08
CA ALA A 34 5.88 21.39 4.76
C ALA A 34 7.23 20.96 4.15
N VAL A 35 7.39 19.69 3.79
CA VAL A 35 8.59 19.19 3.13
C VAL A 35 8.68 19.72 1.69
N ALA A 36 7.57 19.75 0.94
CA ALA A 36 7.54 20.28 -0.42
C ALA A 36 7.91 21.77 -0.50
N ALA A 37 7.60 22.55 0.54
CA ALA A 37 7.97 23.95 0.64
C ALA A 37 9.49 24.20 0.81
N ILE A 38 10.26 23.18 1.11
CA ILE A 38 11.73 23.27 1.18
C ILE A 38 12.28 23.63 -0.21
N LYS A 39 13.18 24.62 -0.26
CA LYS A 39 13.85 25.03 -1.51
C LYS A 39 14.86 23.97 -1.95
N GLY A 40 14.86 23.67 -3.23
CA GLY A 40 15.80 22.73 -3.84
C GLY A 40 15.12 21.82 -4.87
N ASP A 41 15.93 21.14 -5.67
CA ASP A 41 15.50 20.16 -6.66
C ASP A 41 15.51 18.76 -6.03
N PHE A 42 14.34 18.31 -5.60
CA PHE A 42 14.11 16.99 -5.01
C PHE A 42 12.65 16.57 -5.17
N ARG A 43 12.42 15.28 -4.97
CA ARG A 43 11.08 14.68 -4.93
C ARG A 43 10.84 13.97 -3.60
N ILE A 44 9.57 13.80 -3.25
CA ILE A 44 9.11 13.10 -2.06
C ILE A 44 8.55 11.75 -2.48
N ARG A 45 9.04 10.67 -1.90
CA ARG A 45 8.43 9.35 -2.03
C ARG A 45 7.72 8.99 -0.73
N LEU A 46 6.48 8.54 -0.86
CA LEU A 46 5.76 7.91 0.25
C LEU A 46 6.11 6.41 0.26
N SER A 47 6.43 5.88 1.44
CA SER A 47 6.61 4.44 1.62
C SER A 47 5.26 3.71 1.49
N SER A 48 5.30 2.37 1.63
CA SER A 48 4.09 1.54 1.62
C SER A 48 3.01 2.10 2.52
N THR A 49 1.82 2.21 1.98
CA THR A 49 0.65 2.73 2.68
C THR A 49 -0.37 1.62 2.86
N GLU A 50 -0.93 1.50 4.04
CA GLU A 50 -2.12 0.69 4.22
C GLU A 50 -3.31 1.46 3.62
N PRO A 51 -4.05 0.85 2.69
CA PRO A 51 -5.11 1.56 2.03
C PRO A 51 -6.25 1.88 2.99
N LYS A 52 -6.43 3.18 3.28
CA LYS A 52 -7.72 3.68 3.71
C LYS A 52 -8.50 4.04 2.45
N MET A 53 -9.48 3.22 2.10
CA MET A 53 -10.20 3.29 0.82
C MET A 53 -11.02 4.57 0.62
N ASP A 54 -11.20 5.37 1.66
CA ASP A 54 -11.85 6.69 1.63
C ASP A 54 -10.86 7.86 1.55
N ASN A 55 -9.56 7.57 1.48
CA ASN A 55 -8.52 8.58 1.59
C ASN A 55 -8.20 9.28 0.25
N ILE A 56 -9.18 9.96 -0.31
CA ILE A 56 -9.03 10.76 -1.54
C ILE A 56 -8.05 11.92 -1.37
N GLU A 57 -7.88 12.44 -0.15
CA GLU A 57 -6.93 13.54 0.11
C GLU A 57 -5.49 13.12 -0.21
N LEU A 58 -5.11 11.87 0.05
CA LEU A 58 -3.81 11.34 -0.34
C LEU A 58 -3.60 11.46 -1.86
N LEU A 59 -4.61 11.10 -2.66
CA LEU A 59 -4.53 11.15 -4.11
C LEU A 59 -4.39 12.59 -4.62
N LYS A 60 -5.13 13.54 -4.04
CA LYS A 60 -5.00 14.96 -4.35
C LYS A 60 -3.61 15.49 -4.03
N VAL A 61 -3.03 15.08 -2.91
CA VAL A 61 -1.68 15.49 -2.51
C VAL A 61 -0.64 14.96 -3.50
N ILE A 62 -0.80 13.73 -4.00
CA ILE A 62 0.11 13.16 -5.01
C ILE A 62 -0.10 13.82 -6.37
N ALA A 63 -1.35 14.12 -6.73
CA ALA A 63 -1.70 14.73 -8.01
C ALA A 63 -1.17 16.16 -8.15
N ASP A 64 -1.04 16.91 -7.04
CA ASP A 64 -0.60 18.31 -7.06
C ASP A 64 0.93 18.39 -7.28
N PRO A 65 1.38 18.92 -8.43
CA PRO A 65 2.81 19.01 -8.74
C PRO A 65 3.58 19.90 -7.77
N ALA A 66 2.92 20.86 -7.10
CA ALA A 66 3.55 21.72 -6.11
C ALA A 66 4.05 20.93 -4.88
N ASN A 67 3.49 19.77 -4.61
CA ASN A 67 3.89 18.92 -3.50
C ASN A 67 5.15 18.08 -3.79
N LYS A 68 5.69 18.09 -5.01
CA LYS A 68 6.90 17.34 -5.41
C LYS A 68 6.82 15.82 -5.11
N VAL A 69 5.61 15.27 -4.95
CA VAL A 69 5.44 13.84 -4.63
C VAL A 69 5.59 13.01 -5.89
N CYS A 70 6.34 11.91 -5.79
CA CYS A 70 6.43 10.92 -6.86
C CYS A 70 5.03 10.40 -7.20
N ARG A 71 4.71 10.28 -8.49
CA ARG A 71 3.49 9.60 -8.96
C ARG A 71 3.60 8.09 -8.79
N PHE A 72 3.79 7.71 -7.56
CA PHE A 72 3.99 6.34 -7.12
C PHE A 72 3.18 6.10 -5.86
N LEU A 73 2.49 4.98 -5.81
CA LEU A 73 1.71 4.55 -4.66
C LEU A 73 1.92 3.05 -4.45
N HIS A 74 2.45 2.67 -3.31
CA HIS A 74 2.55 1.27 -2.93
C HIS A 74 1.43 0.95 -1.94
N LEU A 75 0.44 0.20 -2.43
CA LEU A 75 -0.76 -0.20 -1.69
C LEU A 75 -0.69 -1.70 -1.41
N SER A 76 -0.35 -2.09 -0.18
CA SER A 76 -0.27 -3.50 0.20
C SER A 76 -1.66 -4.12 0.28
N MET A 77 -2.10 -4.77 -0.81
CA MET A 77 -3.41 -5.45 -0.88
C MET A 77 -3.47 -6.69 0.00
N GLN A 78 -2.35 -7.37 0.15
CA GLN A 78 -2.12 -8.60 0.90
C GLN A 78 -2.84 -9.83 0.33
N HIS A 79 -4.09 -9.72 -0.08
CA HIS A 79 -4.86 -10.76 -0.76
C HIS A 79 -6.03 -10.13 -1.53
N ALA A 80 -6.60 -10.85 -2.51
CA ALA A 80 -7.75 -10.34 -3.27
C ALA A 80 -9.05 -11.12 -3.03
N SER A 81 -9.05 -12.21 -2.25
CA SER A 81 -10.26 -12.85 -1.74
C SER A 81 -10.75 -12.14 -0.49
N ASP A 82 -12.02 -11.74 -0.46
CA ASP A 82 -12.65 -11.08 0.69
C ASP A 82 -12.72 -12.01 1.91
N ASN A 83 -12.79 -13.34 1.68
CA ASN A 83 -12.72 -14.35 2.73
C ASN A 83 -11.36 -14.29 3.47
N ILE A 84 -10.27 -14.25 2.72
CA ILE A 84 -8.91 -14.21 3.29
C ILE A 84 -8.60 -12.83 3.87
N LEU A 85 -8.99 -11.73 3.20
CA LEU A 85 -8.84 -10.38 3.74
C LEU A 85 -9.47 -10.25 5.14
N LYS A 86 -10.68 -10.80 5.32
CA LYS A 86 -11.34 -10.83 6.63
C LYS A 86 -10.55 -11.62 7.67
N LYS A 87 -9.98 -12.78 7.30
CA LYS A 87 -9.15 -13.60 8.19
C LYS A 87 -7.82 -12.92 8.54
N MET A 88 -7.28 -12.13 7.61
CA MET A 88 -6.11 -11.26 7.83
C MET A 88 -6.45 -9.99 8.65
N ASN A 89 -7.69 -9.85 9.12
CA ASN A 89 -8.19 -8.65 9.83
C ASN A 89 -8.02 -7.36 9.01
N ARG A 90 -8.22 -7.43 7.68
CA ARG A 90 -8.22 -6.25 6.82
C ARG A 90 -9.59 -5.59 6.83
N HIS A 91 -9.60 -4.26 6.91
CA HIS A 91 -10.82 -3.45 7.05
C HIS A 91 -11.32 -2.88 5.72
N TYR A 92 -11.07 -3.60 4.62
CA TYR A 92 -11.53 -3.29 3.28
C TYR A 92 -11.88 -4.56 2.51
N SER A 93 -12.78 -4.44 1.55
CA SER A 93 -13.07 -5.48 0.55
C SER A 93 -12.25 -5.26 -0.71
N PHE A 94 -12.16 -6.31 -1.54
CA PHE A 94 -11.55 -6.18 -2.87
C PHE A 94 -12.23 -5.08 -3.72
N ALA A 95 -13.57 -4.99 -3.66
CA ALA A 95 -14.31 -3.98 -4.42
C ALA A 95 -13.91 -2.54 -4.00
N GLN A 96 -13.76 -2.29 -2.70
CA GLN A 96 -13.30 -0.99 -2.21
C GLN A 96 -11.86 -0.70 -2.63
N TYR A 97 -10.99 -1.71 -2.60
CA TYR A 97 -9.60 -1.57 -3.05
C TYR A 97 -9.54 -1.25 -4.55
N ALA A 98 -10.29 -1.97 -5.38
CA ALA A 98 -10.34 -1.76 -6.83
C ALA A 98 -10.89 -0.37 -7.19
N ASP A 99 -11.93 0.09 -6.50
CA ASP A 99 -12.49 1.44 -6.66
C ASP A 99 -11.44 2.52 -6.32
N PHE A 100 -10.68 2.34 -5.24
CA PHE A 100 -9.61 3.26 -4.88
C PHE A 100 -8.50 3.31 -5.94
N VAL A 101 -8.09 2.15 -6.48
CA VAL A 101 -7.11 2.06 -7.57
C VAL A 101 -7.63 2.77 -8.84
N SER A 102 -8.91 2.61 -9.17
CA SER A 102 -9.54 3.30 -10.30
C SER A 102 -9.50 4.81 -10.11
N LYS A 103 -9.93 5.30 -8.94
CA LYS A 103 -9.88 6.73 -8.60
C LYS A 103 -8.45 7.30 -8.63
N ALA A 104 -7.47 6.51 -8.18
CA ALA A 104 -6.07 6.93 -8.25
C ALA A 104 -5.63 7.17 -9.70
N ARG A 105 -6.00 6.27 -10.63
CA ARG A 105 -5.67 6.42 -12.05
C ARG A 105 -6.44 7.53 -12.75
N GLU A 106 -7.68 7.77 -12.35
CA GLU A 106 -8.48 8.89 -12.88
C GLU A 106 -7.86 10.24 -12.49
N LEU A 107 -7.43 10.39 -11.24
CA LEU A 107 -6.84 11.64 -10.73
C LEU A 107 -5.37 11.82 -11.17
N ILE A 108 -4.65 10.71 -11.38
CA ILE A 108 -3.23 10.70 -11.69
C ILE A 108 -3.01 9.66 -12.83
N PRO A 109 -3.25 10.01 -14.10
CA PRO A 109 -3.26 9.04 -15.21
C PRO A 109 -2.00 8.20 -15.37
N ASP A 110 -0.84 8.73 -14.99
CA ASP A 110 0.47 8.08 -15.07
C ASP A 110 0.99 7.59 -13.71
N ILE A 111 0.09 7.34 -12.75
CA ILE A 111 0.47 6.81 -11.45
C ILE A 111 0.99 5.38 -11.56
N HIS A 112 2.13 5.14 -10.95
CA HIS A 112 2.72 3.82 -10.79
C HIS A 112 2.20 3.20 -9.49
N ILE A 113 1.36 2.16 -9.58
CA ILE A 113 0.78 1.49 -8.41
C ILE A 113 1.46 0.13 -8.25
N GLY A 114 2.09 -0.06 -7.09
CA GLY A 114 2.64 -1.34 -6.65
C GLY A 114 1.82 -1.95 -5.52
N THR A 115 1.99 -3.25 -5.28
CA THR A 115 1.29 -3.98 -4.23
C THR A 115 2.15 -5.08 -3.62
N ASP A 116 1.73 -5.56 -2.43
CA ASP A 116 2.21 -6.79 -1.81
C ASP A 116 1.07 -7.79 -1.73
N ILE A 117 1.39 -9.07 -1.93
CA ILE A 117 0.46 -10.21 -1.84
C ILE A 117 1.12 -11.31 -1.01
N ILE A 118 0.33 -11.96 -0.18
CA ILE A 118 0.72 -13.13 0.60
C ILE A 118 -0.04 -14.33 0.07
N ALA A 119 0.66 -15.35 -0.41
CA ALA A 119 0.12 -16.64 -0.81
C ALA A 119 0.30 -17.67 0.31
N GLY A 120 -0.62 -18.61 0.41
CA GLY A 120 -0.53 -19.68 1.41
C GLY A 120 -0.96 -19.25 2.81
N PHE A 121 -1.80 -18.23 2.94
CA PHE A 121 -2.34 -17.84 4.24
C PHE A 121 -3.19 -18.99 4.83
N PRO A 122 -3.14 -19.26 6.16
CA PRO A 122 -3.92 -20.33 6.76
C PRO A 122 -5.38 -20.32 6.32
N THR A 123 -5.87 -21.47 5.90
CA THR A 123 -7.23 -21.69 5.36
C THR A 123 -7.51 -21.08 3.97
N GLU A 124 -6.52 -20.62 3.25
CA GLU A 124 -6.67 -20.26 1.84
C GLU A 124 -7.03 -21.53 1.05
N SER A 125 -8.14 -21.48 0.31
CA SER A 125 -8.52 -22.59 -0.59
C SER A 125 -7.97 -22.35 -1.99
N GLU A 126 -8.00 -23.36 -2.84
CA GLU A 126 -7.62 -23.23 -4.25
C GLU A 126 -8.48 -22.16 -4.94
N GLU A 127 -9.78 -22.12 -4.63
CA GLU A 127 -10.69 -21.11 -5.18
C GLU A 127 -10.32 -19.68 -4.71
N ASP A 128 -9.91 -19.52 -3.43
CA ASP A 128 -9.42 -18.23 -2.90
C ASP A 128 -8.15 -17.80 -3.62
N PHE A 129 -7.23 -18.74 -3.90
CA PHE A 129 -5.98 -18.49 -4.60
C PHE A 129 -6.23 -18.11 -6.07
N GLU A 130 -7.03 -18.89 -6.81
CA GLU A 130 -7.39 -18.60 -8.20
C GLU A 130 -8.08 -17.24 -8.34
N LEU A 131 -9.03 -16.94 -7.44
CA LEU A 131 -9.70 -15.65 -7.38
C LEU A 131 -8.71 -14.52 -7.10
N CYS A 132 -7.75 -14.73 -6.22
CA CYS A 132 -6.69 -13.77 -5.95
C CYS A 132 -5.85 -13.49 -7.20
N CYS A 133 -5.47 -14.52 -7.93
CA CYS A 133 -4.72 -14.40 -9.18
C CYS A 133 -5.49 -13.63 -10.25
N GLU A 134 -6.76 -13.95 -10.47
CA GLU A 134 -7.63 -13.27 -11.43
C GLU A 134 -7.78 -11.78 -11.10
N ARG A 135 -8.16 -11.48 -9.86
CA ARG A 135 -8.39 -10.11 -9.38
C ARG A 135 -7.11 -9.28 -9.38
N THR A 136 -5.97 -9.87 -9.02
CA THR A 136 -4.67 -9.19 -9.08
C THR A 136 -4.30 -8.80 -10.51
N ARG A 137 -4.50 -9.72 -11.47
CA ARG A 137 -4.27 -9.41 -12.90
C ARG A 137 -5.19 -8.29 -13.40
N SER A 138 -6.46 -8.28 -12.99
CA SER A 138 -7.43 -7.27 -13.41
C SER A 138 -7.05 -5.85 -12.98
N LEU A 139 -6.31 -5.71 -11.87
CA LEU A 139 -5.88 -4.41 -11.37
C LEU A 139 -4.65 -3.84 -12.09
N ASN A 140 -3.99 -4.61 -12.94
CA ASN A 140 -2.88 -4.16 -13.78
C ASN A 140 -1.84 -3.34 -13.01
N PHE A 141 -1.30 -3.89 -11.94
CA PHE A 141 -0.25 -3.27 -11.15
C PHE A 141 1.03 -3.09 -11.96
N ALA A 142 1.76 -2.01 -11.70
CA ALA A 142 3.04 -1.76 -12.32
C ALA A 142 4.15 -2.65 -11.74
N ASN A 143 4.06 -3.01 -10.47
CA ASN A 143 4.90 -4.01 -9.81
C ASN A 143 4.17 -4.65 -8.62
N GLY A 144 4.61 -5.83 -8.22
CA GLY A 144 4.11 -6.52 -7.04
C GLY A 144 5.19 -7.40 -6.41
N HIS A 145 5.13 -7.52 -5.09
CA HIS A 145 5.91 -8.49 -4.35
C HIS A 145 4.98 -9.57 -3.86
N ILE A 146 5.29 -10.82 -4.18
CA ILE A 146 4.55 -11.99 -3.73
C ILE A 146 5.39 -12.70 -2.67
N PHE A 147 4.81 -12.86 -1.49
CA PHE A 147 5.42 -13.51 -0.36
C PHE A 147 4.68 -14.80 -0.03
N SER A 148 5.40 -15.88 0.15
CA SER A 148 4.85 -17.04 0.80
C SER A 148 4.53 -16.72 2.26
N TYR A 149 3.37 -17.16 2.75
CA TYR A 149 3.07 -17.03 4.17
C TYR A 149 4.13 -17.74 5.00
N SER A 150 4.70 -17.03 5.94
CA SER A 150 5.68 -17.58 6.89
C SER A 150 5.12 -17.53 8.30
N LYS A 151 4.98 -18.69 8.91
CA LYS A 151 4.57 -18.83 10.31
C LYS A 151 5.63 -18.18 11.19
N ARG A 152 5.22 -17.18 12.00
CA ARG A 152 6.08 -16.57 13.01
C ARG A 152 5.60 -17.00 14.39
N ASP A 153 6.52 -17.05 15.34
CA ASP A 153 6.15 -17.26 16.74
C ASP A 153 5.25 -16.11 17.21
N ASP A 154 4.10 -16.45 17.79
CA ASP A 154 3.14 -15.56 18.45
C ASP A 154 2.17 -14.66 17.65
N PRO A 155 2.05 -14.60 16.31
CA PRO A 155 0.92 -13.92 15.69
C PRO A 155 -0.36 -14.77 15.70
N PRO A 156 -1.57 -14.16 15.72
CA PRO A 156 -2.84 -14.89 15.70
C PRO A 156 -2.95 -15.92 14.57
N ALA A 157 -2.41 -15.61 13.39
CA ALA A 157 -2.41 -16.52 12.24
C ALA A 157 -1.58 -17.80 12.47
N ALA A 158 -0.57 -17.79 13.33
CA ALA A 158 0.23 -18.97 13.64
C ALA A 158 -0.55 -20.03 14.42
N SER A 159 -1.57 -19.64 15.15
CA SER A 159 -2.46 -20.54 15.90
C SER A 159 -3.71 -20.97 15.11
N MET A 160 -3.94 -20.43 13.91
CA MET A 160 -5.05 -20.84 13.06
C MET A 160 -4.91 -22.29 12.63
N THR A 161 -6.03 -23.00 12.57
CA THR A 161 -6.14 -24.30 11.90
C THR A 161 -6.03 -24.12 10.38
N GLY A 162 -5.74 -25.19 9.64
CA GLY A 162 -5.66 -25.11 8.17
C GLY A 162 -4.39 -24.44 7.64
N GLN A 163 -3.27 -24.63 8.33
CA GLN A 163 -1.95 -24.28 7.81
C GLN A 163 -1.68 -25.05 6.51
N ILE A 164 -1.22 -24.35 5.48
CA ILE A 164 -0.88 -24.95 4.19
C ILE A 164 0.58 -25.45 4.27
N PRO A 165 0.85 -26.69 3.83
CA PRO A 165 2.22 -27.21 3.76
C PRO A 165 3.11 -26.34 2.85
N SER A 166 4.37 -26.17 3.25
CA SER A 166 5.32 -25.29 2.55
C SER A 166 5.69 -25.75 1.15
N ASP A 167 5.47 -27.02 0.83
CA ASP A 167 5.67 -27.62 -0.49
C ASP A 167 4.51 -27.36 -1.46
N ILE A 168 3.40 -26.81 -0.96
CA ILE A 168 2.23 -26.40 -1.76
C ILE A 168 2.25 -24.88 -2.03
N ILE A 169 2.87 -24.10 -1.15
CA ILE A 169 2.98 -22.64 -1.27
C ILE A 169 4.10 -22.28 -2.27
#